data_2a0b413fccdf9da4b07639aa343386b8
#
_entry.id   2a0b413fccdf9da4b07639aa343386b8
#
_cell.length_a   1.000
_cell.length_b   1.000
_cell.length_c   1.000
_cell.angle_alpha   90.00
_cell.angle_beta   90.00
_cell.angle_gamma   90.00
#
_symmetry.space_group_name_H-M   'P 1'
#
loop_
_entity.id
_entity.type
_entity.pdbx_description
1 polymer ?
#
loop_
_entity_poly.entity_id
_entity_poly.type
_entity_poly.pdbx_seq_one_letter_code
_entity_poly.pdbx_strand_id
1 'polypeptide(L)'
;SKDGQSWDGEFGVFDDLHLGQLKKLTSLVRKEGSLCFAQLFHGGCQSSERLTGSIPISSSKNISKGSVNGYSREASEKDIYRIIDDFADAANRCAAAGFDGVELHGAHGYLISQFLGTKTNLRKDNWGGDLKQRSRFLLEIFRSIKNVVPESFIVGVRISPEIERMGINLDDSINLCSILSDEGIDFIHLSCWNAFKESISYKNDSKTLTEWFVTSLNNLPPVISTGKVWSHKDAQHLLNQGADLIGVGRAAIGHPDWARQVKNINFDPAKPPFSVNQLKEAMLSDVF
;
A
#
# COMPACT_ATOMS: atom_id res chain seq x y z
N SER A 1 14.58 -2.16 0.74
CA SER A 1 16.01 -1.80 0.66
C SER A 1 16.28 -0.40 1.18
N LYS A 2 17.53 -0.10 1.55
CA LYS A 2 17.93 1.20 2.07
C LYS A 2 17.73 2.34 1.04
N ASP A 3 17.96 2.07 -0.22
CA ASP A 3 17.77 3.03 -1.32
C ASP A 3 16.30 3.34 -1.63
N GLY A 4 15.37 2.61 -1.02
CA GLY A 4 13.93 2.88 -1.08
C GLY A 4 13.42 3.90 -0.06
N GLN A 5 14.25 4.36 0.87
CA GLN A 5 13.84 5.25 1.95
C GLN A 5 13.44 6.65 1.44
N SER A 6 12.28 7.16 1.89
CA SER A 6 11.71 8.43 1.43
C SER A 6 11.83 9.56 2.47
N TRP A 7 11.72 9.25 3.78
CA TRP A 7 11.84 10.24 4.86
C TRP A 7 12.60 9.69 6.06
N ASP A 8 13.00 10.58 6.93
CA ASP A 8 13.71 10.23 8.15
C ASP A 8 12.78 9.57 9.18
N GLY A 9 13.27 8.56 9.89
CA GLY A 9 12.49 7.85 10.91
C GLY A 9 11.54 6.77 10.36
N GLU A 10 11.62 6.39 9.08
CA GLU A 10 10.87 5.23 8.58
C GLU A 10 11.29 3.94 9.28
N PHE A 11 10.30 3.08 9.54
CA PHE A 11 10.57 1.72 10.01
C PHE A 11 11.33 0.92 8.93
N GLY A 12 12.53 0.46 9.28
CA GLY A 12 13.34 -0.37 8.40
C GLY A 12 13.01 -1.85 8.55
N VAL A 13 13.12 -2.59 7.43
CA VAL A 13 13.07 -4.05 7.39
C VAL A 13 14.13 -4.62 6.43
N PHE A 14 15.03 -3.77 5.97
CA PHE A 14 16.07 -4.11 5.00
C PHE A 14 17.34 -4.74 5.63
N ASP A 15 17.41 -4.82 6.95
CA ASP A 15 18.56 -5.35 7.69
C ASP A 15 18.10 -6.19 8.90
N ASP A 16 18.84 -7.20 9.27
CA ASP A 16 18.55 -8.07 10.42
C ASP A 16 18.63 -7.33 11.77
N LEU A 17 19.32 -6.19 11.81
CA LEU A 17 19.35 -5.29 12.97
C LEU A 17 17.95 -4.82 13.41
N HIS A 18 16.99 -4.80 12.47
CA HIS A 18 15.61 -4.40 12.75
C HIS A 18 14.79 -5.49 13.46
N LEU A 19 15.20 -6.77 13.38
CA LEU A 19 14.42 -7.92 13.86
C LEU A 19 14.02 -7.82 15.34
N GLY A 20 14.90 -7.32 16.18
CA GLY A 20 14.64 -7.20 17.62
C GLY A 20 13.45 -6.32 17.95
N GLN A 21 13.35 -5.16 17.31
CA GLN A 21 12.25 -4.21 17.52
C GLN A 21 10.96 -4.69 16.83
N LEU A 22 11.08 -5.30 15.66
CA LEU A 22 9.94 -5.87 14.94
C LEU A 22 9.30 -7.01 15.75
N LYS A 23 10.08 -7.92 16.35
CA LYS A 23 9.59 -8.98 17.25
C LYS A 23 8.86 -8.41 18.48
N LYS A 24 9.36 -7.31 19.04
CA LYS A 24 8.69 -6.64 20.16
C LYS A 24 7.33 -6.09 19.72
N LEU A 25 7.27 -5.43 18.58
CA LEU A 25 6.03 -4.88 18.02
C LEU A 25 4.98 -5.98 17.80
N THR A 26 5.32 -7.03 17.05
CA THR A 26 4.39 -8.14 16.74
C THR A 26 3.90 -8.85 17.99
N SER A 27 4.81 -9.06 18.96
CA SER A 27 4.45 -9.65 20.25
C SER A 27 3.41 -8.82 21.03
N LEU A 28 3.52 -7.49 20.99
CA LEU A 28 2.54 -6.59 21.64
C LEU A 28 1.18 -6.64 20.94
N VAL A 29 1.16 -6.55 19.60
CA VAL A 29 -0.09 -6.61 18.83
C VAL A 29 -0.79 -7.95 19.01
N ARG A 30 -0.05 -9.05 18.97
CA ARG A 30 -0.60 -10.41 19.13
C ARG A 30 -1.20 -10.65 20.52
N LYS A 31 -0.68 -10.04 21.57
CA LYS A 31 -1.25 -10.11 22.93
C LYS A 31 -2.66 -9.54 22.98
N GLU A 32 -2.98 -8.58 22.10
CA GLU A 32 -4.31 -7.99 22.00
C GLU A 32 -5.25 -8.79 21.06
N GLY A 33 -4.81 -9.94 20.56
CA GLY A 33 -5.60 -10.82 19.68
C GLY A 33 -5.77 -10.30 18.25
N SER A 34 -4.93 -9.37 17.80
CA SER A 34 -4.97 -8.81 16.45
C SER A 34 -3.89 -9.39 15.56
N LEU A 35 -4.19 -9.50 14.26
CA LEU A 35 -3.19 -9.77 13.24
C LEU A 35 -2.29 -8.54 13.04
N CYS A 36 -1.03 -8.78 12.69
CA CYS A 36 -0.04 -7.76 12.45
C CYS A 36 0.57 -7.91 11.06
N PHE A 37 0.45 -6.89 10.22
CA PHE A 37 1.00 -6.86 8.87
C PHE A 37 2.04 -5.76 8.74
N ALA A 38 3.11 -6.02 7.98
CA ALA A 38 4.05 -5.00 7.56
C ALA A 38 3.71 -4.55 6.13
N GLN A 39 3.59 -3.24 5.91
CA GLN A 39 3.49 -2.72 4.54
C GLN A 39 4.89 -2.51 3.98
N LEU A 40 5.23 -3.28 2.94
CA LEU A 40 6.52 -3.20 2.27
C LEU A 40 6.46 -2.21 1.10
N PHE A 41 7.39 -1.26 1.06
CA PHE A 41 7.48 -0.30 -0.03
C PHE A 41 8.91 0.05 -0.41
N HIS A 42 9.04 0.62 -1.61
CA HIS A 42 10.24 1.30 -2.08
C HIS A 42 9.80 2.65 -2.66
N GLY A 43 10.39 3.73 -2.18
CA GLY A 43 9.97 5.10 -2.53
C GLY A 43 10.04 5.39 -4.04
N GLY A 44 10.93 4.72 -4.75
CA GLY A 44 11.11 4.97 -6.18
C GLY A 44 11.61 6.39 -6.42
N CYS A 45 10.98 7.14 -7.33
CA CYS A 45 11.31 8.56 -7.55
C CYS A 45 10.99 9.46 -6.34
N GLN A 46 10.30 8.94 -5.32
CA GLN A 46 10.04 9.65 -4.07
C GLN A 46 11.09 9.35 -2.98
N SER A 47 12.05 8.45 -3.23
CA SER A 47 13.18 8.22 -2.31
C SER A 47 14.03 9.47 -2.16
N SER A 48 14.65 9.63 -0.99
CA SER A 48 15.48 10.78 -0.66
C SER A 48 16.95 10.50 -0.93
N GLU A 49 17.53 11.15 -1.94
CA GLU A 49 18.97 11.05 -2.22
C GLU A 49 19.83 11.48 -1.02
N ARG A 50 19.36 12.46 -0.25
CA ARG A 50 20.02 12.90 0.99
C ARG A 50 20.12 11.79 2.04
N LEU A 51 19.08 10.97 2.20
CA LEU A 51 19.03 9.91 3.21
C LEU A 51 19.72 8.62 2.72
N THR A 52 19.51 8.30 1.44
CA THR A 52 19.99 7.03 0.88
C THR A 52 21.42 7.10 0.38
N GLY A 53 21.93 8.30 0.07
CA GLY A 53 23.22 8.51 -0.59
C GLY A 53 23.24 8.08 -2.07
N SER A 54 22.06 7.85 -2.68
CA SER A 54 21.92 7.34 -4.03
C SER A 54 20.85 8.09 -4.82
N ILE A 55 21.07 8.28 -6.12
CA ILE A 55 20.05 8.85 -7.01
C ILE A 55 18.80 7.94 -6.97
N PRO A 56 17.60 8.50 -6.71
CA PRO A 56 16.36 7.73 -6.70
C PRO A 56 16.15 6.92 -7.97
N ILE A 57 15.66 5.69 -7.82
CA ILE A 57 15.39 4.77 -8.92
C ILE A 57 13.90 4.80 -9.25
N SER A 58 13.54 4.71 -10.53
CA SER A 58 12.14 4.58 -10.96
C SER A 58 12.03 3.68 -12.19
N SER A 59 10.80 3.36 -12.61
CA SER A 59 10.55 2.61 -13.86
C SER A 59 11.20 3.26 -15.08
N SER A 60 11.19 4.60 -15.14
CA SER A 60 11.83 5.43 -16.15
C SER A 60 12.39 6.69 -15.50
N LYS A 61 13.02 7.59 -16.27
CA LYS A 61 13.44 8.90 -15.77
C LYS A 61 12.20 9.75 -15.43
N ASN A 62 11.85 9.80 -14.16
CA ASN A 62 10.71 10.56 -13.65
C ASN A 62 11.16 11.77 -12.83
N ILE A 63 10.28 12.78 -12.70
CA ILE A 63 10.51 13.91 -11.79
C ILE A 63 10.62 13.37 -10.36
N SER A 64 11.65 13.82 -9.66
CA SER A 64 11.94 13.40 -8.28
C SER A 64 12.27 14.61 -7.42
N LYS A 65 11.42 14.89 -6.45
CA LYS A 65 11.66 15.93 -5.44
C LYS A 65 12.74 15.52 -4.42
N GLY A 66 13.00 14.21 -4.31
CA GLY A 66 14.00 13.65 -3.42
C GLY A 66 15.41 13.64 -4.02
N SER A 67 15.56 13.92 -5.32
CA SER A 67 16.84 13.94 -6.01
C SER A 67 17.42 15.36 -6.13
N VAL A 68 18.72 15.49 -5.97
CA VAL A 68 19.45 16.76 -6.10
C VAL A 68 19.30 17.36 -7.50
N ASN A 69 19.26 16.52 -8.55
CA ASN A 69 19.11 16.98 -9.93
C ASN A 69 17.65 17.07 -10.41
N GLY A 70 16.67 16.84 -9.52
CA GLY A 70 15.24 16.90 -9.82
C GLY A 70 14.66 15.68 -10.54
N TYR A 71 15.46 14.64 -10.80
CA TYR A 71 15.03 13.45 -11.55
C TYR A 71 15.56 12.16 -10.92
N SER A 72 14.73 11.09 -11.03
CA SER A 72 15.18 9.73 -10.80
C SER A 72 15.96 9.20 -12.01
N ARG A 73 16.77 8.18 -11.81
CA ARG A 73 17.28 7.38 -12.91
C ARG A 73 16.32 6.22 -13.23
N GLU A 74 16.34 5.78 -14.47
CA GLU A 74 15.66 4.55 -14.87
C GLU A 74 16.33 3.34 -14.21
N ALA A 75 15.53 2.40 -13.71
CA ALA A 75 16.01 1.14 -13.16
C ALA A 75 16.65 0.29 -14.28
N SER A 76 17.88 -0.16 -14.10
CA SER A 76 18.44 -1.22 -14.92
C SER A 76 17.77 -2.55 -14.59
N GLU A 77 17.88 -3.54 -15.47
CA GLU A 77 17.37 -4.88 -15.19
C GLU A 77 17.99 -5.48 -13.93
N LYS A 78 19.28 -5.21 -13.68
CA LYS A 78 19.97 -5.58 -12.44
C LYS A 78 19.34 -4.93 -11.21
N ASP A 79 18.95 -3.64 -11.29
CA ASP A 79 18.25 -2.97 -10.19
C ASP A 79 16.89 -3.62 -9.93
N ILE A 80 16.15 -3.94 -10.99
CA ILE A 80 14.82 -4.55 -10.89
C ILE A 80 14.90 -5.88 -10.15
N TYR A 81 15.77 -6.81 -10.54
CA TYR A 81 15.93 -8.10 -9.87
C TYR A 81 16.43 -7.94 -8.44
N ARG A 82 17.41 -7.08 -8.19
CA ARG A 82 17.87 -6.78 -6.83
C ARG A 82 16.73 -6.29 -5.93
N ILE A 83 15.89 -5.38 -6.43
CA ILE A 83 14.76 -4.85 -5.64
C ILE A 83 13.70 -5.94 -5.40
N ILE A 84 13.45 -6.82 -6.37
CA ILE A 84 12.57 -7.98 -6.18
C ILE A 84 13.09 -8.86 -5.04
N ASP A 85 14.39 -9.17 -5.03
CA ASP A 85 15.04 -9.93 -3.97
C ASP A 85 14.97 -9.19 -2.62
N ASP A 86 15.18 -7.87 -2.59
CA ASP A 86 15.06 -7.04 -1.38
C ASP A 86 13.64 -7.11 -0.77
N PHE A 87 12.57 -7.17 -1.60
CA PHE A 87 11.20 -7.38 -1.13
C PHE A 87 11.00 -8.78 -0.53
N ALA A 88 11.55 -9.80 -1.16
CA ALA A 88 11.50 -11.18 -0.66
C ALA A 88 12.23 -11.31 0.68
N ASP A 89 13.43 -10.77 0.78
CA ASP A 89 14.21 -10.74 2.02
C ASP A 89 13.49 -9.98 3.14
N ALA A 90 12.86 -8.85 2.81
CA ALA A 90 12.05 -8.08 3.76
C ALA A 90 10.86 -8.90 4.27
N ALA A 91 10.14 -9.60 3.39
CA ALA A 91 9.03 -10.45 3.77
C ALA A 91 9.47 -11.64 4.65
N ASN A 92 10.60 -12.26 4.33
CA ASN A 92 11.19 -13.32 5.14
C ASN A 92 11.57 -12.81 6.55
N ARG A 93 12.15 -11.61 6.66
CA ARG A 93 12.39 -10.95 7.97
C ARG A 93 11.10 -10.68 8.72
N CYS A 94 10.04 -10.24 8.04
CA CYS A 94 8.73 -10.06 8.67
C CYS A 94 8.17 -11.36 9.21
N ALA A 95 8.24 -12.46 8.47
CA ALA A 95 7.83 -13.78 8.93
C ALA A 95 8.66 -14.21 10.16
N ALA A 96 9.98 -14.06 10.12
CA ALA A 96 10.89 -14.35 11.24
C ALA A 96 10.65 -13.45 12.46
N ALA A 97 10.12 -12.24 12.25
CA ALA A 97 9.74 -11.31 13.31
C ALA A 97 8.35 -11.56 13.89
N GLY A 98 7.56 -12.51 13.32
CA GLY A 98 6.25 -12.88 13.82
C GLY A 98 5.10 -12.04 13.29
N PHE A 99 5.26 -11.36 12.15
CA PHE A 99 4.13 -10.81 11.41
C PHE A 99 3.28 -11.95 10.83
N ASP A 100 1.97 -11.73 10.72
CA ASP A 100 1.04 -12.68 10.12
C ASP A 100 1.05 -12.58 8.59
N GLY A 101 1.56 -11.48 8.06
CA GLY A 101 1.67 -11.24 6.62
C GLY A 101 2.33 -9.92 6.28
N VAL A 102 2.38 -9.65 4.98
CA VAL A 102 2.84 -8.38 4.41
C VAL A 102 1.84 -7.83 3.41
N GLU A 103 1.85 -6.51 3.26
CA GLU A 103 1.10 -5.80 2.22
C GLU A 103 2.09 -5.12 1.27
N LEU A 104 2.02 -5.42 -0.02
CA LEU A 104 2.81 -4.76 -1.04
C LEU A 104 2.25 -3.37 -1.35
N HIS A 105 3.06 -2.34 -1.23
CA HIS A 105 2.60 -0.97 -1.44
C HIS A 105 2.60 -0.58 -2.92
N GLY A 106 1.56 -1.01 -3.64
CA GLY A 106 1.31 -0.65 -5.04
C GLY A 106 0.51 0.65 -5.25
N ALA A 107 0.38 1.48 -4.21
CA ALA A 107 -0.41 2.72 -4.22
C ALA A 107 0.47 3.98 -4.11
N HIS A 108 -0.16 5.16 -4.11
CA HIS A 108 0.38 6.49 -3.76
C HIS A 108 1.54 6.99 -4.62
N GLY A 109 1.84 6.31 -5.72
CA GLY A 109 2.90 6.72 -6.64
C GLY A 109 4.31 6.31 -6.20
N TYR A 110 4.46 5.31 -5.33
CA TYR A 110 5.73 4.66 -5.02
C TYR A 110 6.17 3.73 -6.14
N LEU A 111 7.29 3.04 -6.00
CA LEU A 111 7.96 2.34 -7.10
C LEU A 111 7.04 1.38 -7.87
N ILE A 112 6.24 0.56 -7.18
CA ILE A 112 5.29 -0.36 -7.83
C ILE A 112 4.29 0.44 -8.68
N SER A 113 3.68 1.52 -8.14
CA SER A 113 2.80 2.41 -8.91
C SER A 113 3.50 3.04 -10.12
N GLN A 114 4.81 3.36 -9.99
CA GLN A 114 5.59 3.94 -11.08
C GLN A 114 5.78 2.96 -12.23
N PHE A 115 5.89 1.65 -11.94
CA PHE A 115 5.89 0.61 -12.97
C PHE A 115 4.51 0.41 -13.60
N LEU A 116 3.42 0.52 -12.83
CA LEU A 116 2.05 0.34 -13.31
C LEU A 116 1.56 1.48 -14.20
N GLY A 117 1.99 2.71 -13.96
CA GLY A 117 1.48 3.90 -14.63
C GLY A 117 2.00 4.08 -16.07
N THR A 118 1.12 4.34 -17.02
CA THR A 118 1.48 4.55 -18.43
C THR A 118 2.25 5.84 -18.68
N LYS A 119 2.14 6.84 -17.80
CA LYS A 119 2.86 8.12 -17.90
C LYS A 119 4.18 8.11 -17.12
N THR A 120 4.39 7.14 -16.26
CA THR A 120 5.61 6.99 -15.44
C THR A 120 6.49 5.85 -15.90
N ASN A 121 5.93 4.85 -16.57
CA ASN A 121 6.66 3.74 -17.15
C ASN A 121 6.69 3.88 -18.68
N LEU A 122 7.77 4.46 -19.19
CA LEU A 122 7.99 4.70 -20.62
C LEU A 122 8.92 3.66 -21.26
N ARG A 123 9.19 2.56 -20.55
CA ARG A 123 10.08 1.48 -20.99
C ARG A 123 9.58 0.81 -22.26
N LYS A 124 10.53 0.27 -23.03
CA LYS A 124 10.28 -0.47 -24.28
C LYS A 124 10.71 -1.94 -24.18
N ASP A 125 11.17 -2.36 -23.01
CA ASP A 125 11.55 -3.74 -22.69
C ASP A 125 10.38 -4.49 -22.02
N ASN A 126 10.65 -5.70 -21.52
CA ASN A 126 9.65 -6.58 -20.89
C ASN A 126 9.06 -6.05 -19.56
N TRP A 127 9.48 -4.88 -19.09
CA TRP A 127 9.01 -4.23 -17.86
C TRP A 127 8.11 -3.03 -18.12
N GLY A 128 7.81 -2.71 -19.40
CA GLY A 128 6.96 -1.59 -19.82
C GLY A 128 6.14 -1.93 -21.07
N GLY A 129 5.21 -1.07 -21.43
CA GLY A 129 4.31 -1.28 -22.56
C GLY A 129 2.87 -1.56 -22.13
N ASP A 130 2.32 -2.71 -22.46
CA ASP A 130 0.96 -3.10 -22.06
C ASP A 130 0.82 -3.38 -20.56
N LEU A 131 -0.40 -3.57 -20.08
CA LEU A 131 -0.66 -3.82 -18.64
C LEU A 131 0.08 -5.06 -18.14
N LYS A 132 0.14 -6.13 -18.91
CA LYS A 132 0.82 -7.37 -18.53
C LYS A 132 2.31 -7.13 -18.26
N GLN A 133 2.96 -6.35 -19.11
CA GLN A 133 4.38 -6.00 -18.95
C GLN A 133 4.59 -5.01 -17.80
N ARG A 134 3.71 -4.01 -17.65
CA ARG A 134 3.79 -3.03 -16.56
C ARG A 134 3.52 -3.65 -15.18
N SER A 135 2.66 -4.68 -15.10
CA SER A 135 2.37 -5.40 -13.86
C SER A 135 3.44 -6.44 -13.50
N ARG A 136 4.31 -6.81 -14.43
CA ARG A 136 5.35 -7.84 -14.22
C ARG A 136 6.19 -7.59 -12.97
N PHE A 137 6.59 -6.35 -12.70
CA PHE A 137 7.39 -6.02 -11.52
C PHE A 137 6.68 -6.41 -10.22
N LEU A 138 5.40 -6.07 -10.08
CA LEU A 138 4.59 -6.46 -8.92
C LEU A 138 4.41 -7.98 -8.83
N LEU A 139 4.15 -8.65 -9.94
CA LEU A 139 3.95 -10.10 -9.97
C LEU A 139 5.22 -10.87 -9.61
N GLU A 140 6.38 -10.44 -10.10
CA GLU A 140 7.66 -11.06 -9.75
C GLU A 140 8.01 -10.84 -8.26
N ILE A 141 7.70 -9.68 -7.68
CA ILE A 141 7.82 -9.44 -6.24
C ILE A 141 6.93 -10.41 -5.48
N PHE A 142 5.64 -10.51 -5.84
CA PHE A 142 4.70 -11.42 -5.19
C PHE A 142 5.19 -12.87 -5.22
N ARG A 143 5.57 -13.38 -6.40
CA ARG A 143 6.09 -14.73 -6.61
C ARG A 143 7.36 -14.98 -5.78
N SER A 144 8.30 -14.03 -5.81
CA SER A 144 9.55 -14.13 -5.05
C SER A 144 9.29 -14.23 -3.54
N ILE A 145 8.35 -13.45 -3.01
CA ILE A 145 7.93 -13.53 -1.61
C ILE A 145 7.32 -14.90 -1.30
N LYS A 146 6.35 -15.37 -2.09
CA LYS A 146 5.70 -16.68 -1.85
C LYS A 146 6.68 -17.84 -1.85
N ASN A 147 7.82 -17.73 -2.54
CA ASN A 147 8.87 -18.76 -2.55
C ASN A 147 9.70 -18.83 -1.25
N VAL A 148 9.73 -17.78 -0.43
CA VAL A 148 10.62 -17.68 0.75
C VAL A 148 9.88 -17.62 2.08
N VAL A 149 8.57 -17.41 2.07
CA VAL A 149 7.75 -17.34 3.30
C VAL A 149 6.97 -18.66 3.49
N PRO A 150 6.54 -18.97 4.74
CA PRO A 150 5.65 -20.11 4.98
C PRO A 150 4.34 -20.00 4.19
N GLU A 151 3.73 -21.14 3.83
CA GLU A 151 2.46 -21.19 3.08
C GLU A 151 1.32 -20.43 3.80
N SER A 152 1.31 -20.44 5.13
CA SER A 152 0.34 -19.73 5.95
C SER A 152 0.56 -18.23 6.05
N PHE A 153 1.67 -17.70 5.49
CA PHE A 153 1.99 -16.28 5.54
C PHE A 153 1.19 -15.51 4.49
N ILE A 154 0.43 -14.53 4.94
CA ILE A 154 -0.52 -13.77 4.11
C ILE A 154 0.23 -12.68 3.31
N VAL A 155 -0.02 -12.61 2.01
CA VAL A 155 0.57 -11.59 1.13
C VAL A 155 -0.52 -10.87 0.37
N GLY A 156 -0.77 -9.62 0.72
CA GLY A 156 -1.73 -8.76 0.03
C GLY A 156 -1.08 -7.62 -0.73
N VAL A 157 -1.91 -6.87 -1.44
CA VAL A 157 -1.47 -5.69 -2.18
C VAL A 157 -2.38 -4.50 -1.93
N ARG A 158 -1.79 -3.33 -1.72
CA ARG A 158 -2.51 -2.07 -1.71
C ARG A 158 -2.31 -1.35 -3.03
N ILE A 159 -3.41 -0.96 -3.67
CA ILE A 159 -3.39 -0.20 -4.93
C ILE A 159 -4.20 1.08 -4.80
N SER A 160 -3.82 2.10 -5.57
CA SER A 160 -4.68 3.26 -5.83
C SER A 160 -5.46 2.98 -7.13
N PRO A 161 -6.80 2.90 -7.09
CA PRO A 161 -7.62 2.56 -8.26
C PRO A 161 -7.39 3.47 -9.46
N GLU A 162 -7.15 4.76 -9.20
CA GLU A 162 -6.94 5.78 -10.22
C GLU A 162 -5.89 6.79 -9.76
N ILE A 163 -4.88 7.06 -10.61
CA ILE A 163 -3.91 8.16 -10.44
C ILE A 163 -3.68 8.80 -11.81
N GLU A 164 -4.51 9.77 -12.17
CA GLU A 164 -4.51 10.40 -13.49
C GLU A 164 -3.13 10.92 -13.92
N ARG A 165 -2.40 11.57 -12.98
CA ARG A 165 -1.05 12.11 -13.23
C ARG A 165 -0.02 11.04 -13.62
N MET A 166 -0.26 9.77 -13.24
CA MET A 166 0.62 8.63 -13.55
C MET A 166 0.11 7.81 -14.72
N GLY A 167 -1.12 8.05 -15.19
CA GLY A 167 -1.78 7.25 -16.21
C GLY A 167 -2.22 5.88 -15.67
N ILE A 168 -2.60 5.81 -14.40
CA ILE A 168 -3.29 4.67 -13.79
C ILE A 168 -4.78 4.99 -13.87
N ASN A 169 -5.52 4.17 -14.61
CA ASN A 169 -6.95 4.28 -14.80
C ASN A 169 -7.69 3.09 -14.15
N LEU A 170 -9.00 3.20 -14.04
CA LEU A 170 -9.83 2.19 -13.37
C LEU A 170 -9.79 0.84 -14.06
N ASP A 171 -9.88 0.81 -15.41
CA ASP A 171 -9.89 -0.45 -16.19
C ASP A 171 -8.60 -1.25 -15.99
N ASP A 172 -7.45 -0.57 -16.10
CA ASP A 172 -6.15 -1.19 -15.84
C ASP A 172 -6.07 -1.73 -14.41
N SER A 173 -6.61 -1.01 -13.43
CA SER A 173 -6.58 -1.41 -12.03
C SER A 173 -7.51 -2.61 -11.75
N ILE A 174 -8.68 -2.66 -12.37
CA ILE A 174 -9.59 -3.83 -12.30
C ILE A 174 -8.92 -5.05 -12.95
N ASN A 175 -8.37 -4.89 -14.16
CA ASN A 175 -7.67 -5.96 -14.86
C ASN A 175 -6.43 -6.45 -14.09
N LEU A 176 -5.69 -5.55 -13.45
CA LEU A 176 -4.59 -5.91 -12.54
C LEU A 176 -5.08 -6.78 -11.39
N CYS A 177 -6.21 -6.43 -10.76
CA CYS A 177 -6.79 -7.23 -9.68
C CYS A 177 -7.23 -8.61 -10.15
N SER A 178 -7.77 -8.75 -11.37
CA SER A 178 -8.03 -10.06 -11.97
C SER A 178 -6.76 -10.89 -12.09
N ILE A 179 -5.69 -10.32 -12.64
CA ILE A 179 -4.40 -11.01 -12.77
C ILE A 179 -3.86 -11.43 -11.40
N LEU A 180 -3.91 -10.55 -10.39
CA LEU A 180 -3.45 -10.84 -9.03
C LEU A 180 -4.29 -11.93 -8.35
N SER A 181 -5.61 -11.94 -8.58
CA SER A 181 -6.50 -12.99 -8.07
C SER A 181 -6.17 -14.34 -8.66
N ASP A 182 -5.90 -14.41 -9.97
CA ASP A 182 -5.48 -15.63 -10.66
C ASP A 182 -4.10 -16.14 -10.20
N GLU A 183 -3.22 -15.25 -9.77
CA GLU A 183 -1.91 -15.57 -9.17
C GLU A 183 -2.02 -15.99 -7.68
N GLY A 184 -3.19 -15.85 -7.06
CA GLY A 184 -3.45 -16.26 -5.68
C GLY A 184 -3.03 -15.24 -4.63
N ILE A 185 -3.15 -13.94 -4.91
CA ILE A 185 -2.98 -12.90 -3.89
C ILE A 185 -3.99 -13.09 -2.76
N ASP A 186 -3.59 -12.91 -1.51
CA ASP A 186 -4.44 -13.24 -0.35
C ASP A 186 -5.47 -12.14 -0.02
N PHE A 187 -5.21 -10.87 -0.34
CA PHE A 187 -6.19 -9.78 -0.25
C PHE A 187 -5.82 -8.60 -1.15
N ILE A 188 -6.81 -7.77 -1.48
CA ILE A 188 -6.64 -6.52 -2.21
C ILE A 188 -7.11 -5.35 -1.34
N HIS A 189 -6.25 -4.35 -1.15
CA HIS A 189 -6.53 -3.15 -0.39
C HIS A 189 -6.68 -1.95 -1.33
N LEU A 190 -7.91 -1.47 -1.51
CA LEU A 190 -8.22 -0.30 -2.33
C LEU A 190 -7.94 0.98 -1.53
N SER A 191 -6.91 1.72 -1.95
CA SER A 191 -6.56 3.02 -1.38
C SER A 191 -7.25 4.13 -2.15
N CYS A 192 -8.53 4.34 -1.85
CA CYS A 192 -9.31 5.44 -2.37
C CYS A 192 -9.05 6.68 -1.51
N TRP A 193 -8.58 7.79 -2.09
CA TRP A 193 -8.46 9.05 -1.35
C TRP A 193 -9.78 9.41 -0.63
N ASN A 194 -10.88 9.11 -1.28
CA ASN A 194 -12.23 9.18 -0.76
C ASN A 194 -13.02 8.00 -1.33
N ALA A 195 -13.34 7.00 -0.50
CA ALA A 195 -14.01 5.77 -0.91
C ALA A 195 -15.49 5.99 -1.31
N PHE A 196 -16.06 7.14 -0.98
CA PHE A 196 -17.45 7.51 -1.27
C PHE A 196 -17.60 8.31 -2.58
N LYS A 197 -16.52 8.50 -3.33
CA LYS A 197 -16.56 9.18 -4.62
C LYS A 197 -16.73 8.22 -5.78
N GLU A 198 -17.37 8.72 -6.81
CA GLU A 198 -17.42 8.12 -8.13
C GLU A 198 -16.04 8.08 -8.80
N SER A 199 -15.91 7.22 -9.80
CA SER A 199 -14.71 7.15 -10.62
C SER A 199 -14.51 8.45 -11.44
N ILE A 200 -13.26 8.88 -11.59
CA ILE A 200 -12.90 9.96 -12.52
C ILE A 200 -12.91 9.50 -13.98
N SER A 201 -12.78 8.19 -14.21
CA SER A 201 -12.84 7.58 -15.54
C SER A 201 -14.26 7.49 -16.08
N TYR A 202 -15.27 7.31 -15.22
CA TYR A 202 -16.68 7.07 -15.58
C TYR A 202 -17.62 8.09 -14.93
N LYS A 203 -17.54 9.33 -15.37
CA LYS A 203 -18.24 10.49 -14.79
C LYS A 203 -19.78 10.42 -14.80
N ASN A 204 -20.36 9.53 -15.61
CA ASN A 204 -21.82 9.38 -15.75
C ASN A 204 -22.35 8.13 -15.02
N ASP A 205 -21.49 7.44 -14.25
CA ASP A 205 -21.86 6.27 -13.45
C ASP A 205 -21.71 6.65 -11.98
N SER A 206 -22.73 6.40 -11.18
CA SER A 206 -22.77 6.74 -9.76
C SER A 206 -22.05 5.73 -8.86
N LYS A 207 -21.50 4.65 -9.43
CA LYS A 207 -20.75 3.66 -8.65
C LYS A 207 -19.50 4.28 -8.03
N THR A 208 -19.28 3.95 -6.77
CA THR A 208 -18.01 4.23 -6.12
C THR A 208 -16.90 3.32 -6.63
N LEU A 209 -15.65 3.68 -6.32
CA LEU A 209 -14.51 2.83 -6.70
C LEU A 209 -14.63 1.42 -6.12
N THR A 210 -15.08 1.26 -4.87
CA THR A 210 -15.30 -0.06 -4.25
C THR A 210 -16.31 -0.88 -5.03
N GLU A 211 -17.47 -0.30 -5.37
CA GLU A 211 -18.52 -0.97 -6.13
C GLU A 211 -18.03 -1.42 -7.52
N TRP A 212 -17.21 -0.61 -8.20
CA TRP A 212 -16.61 -0.99 -9.48
C TRP A 212 -15.81 -2.29 -9.37
N PHE A 213 -14.94 -2.44 -8.38
CA PHE A 213 -14.12 -3.64 -8.22
C PHE A 213 -14.99 -4.86 -7.91
N VAL A 214 -15.85 -4.79 -6.88
CA VAL A 214 -16.65 -5.93 -6.43
C VAL A 214 -17.73 -6.36 -7.42
N THR A 215 -18.19 -5.45 -8.32
CA THR A 215 -19.17 -5.80 -9.35
C THR A 215 -18.56 -6.21 -10.68
N SER A 216 -17.29 -5.91 -10.92
CA SER A 216 -16.60 -6.24 -12.17
C SER A 216 -15.87 -7.59 -12.14
N LEU A 217 -15.58 -8.13 -10.96
CA LEU A 217 -14.80 -9.35 -10.78
C LEU A 217 -15.52 -10.32 -9.86
N ASN A 218 -15.62 -11.59 -10.29
CA ASN A 218 -16.35 -12.64 -9.54
C ASN A 218 -15.48 -13.45 -8.57
N ASN A 219 -14.15 -13.37 -8.70
CA ASN A 219 -13.17 -14.20 -7.96
C ASN A 219 -12.18 -13.35 -7.16
N LEU A 220 -12.61 -12.20 -6.69
CA LEU A 220 -11.75 -11.37 -5.83
C LEU A 220 -11.45 -12.09 -4.51
N PRO A 221 -10.20 -12.02 -4.02
CA PRO A 221 -9.91 -12.28 -2.63
C PRO A 221 -10.54 -11.19 -1.75
N PRO A 222 -10.51 -11.32 -0.41
CA PRO A 222 -11.02 -10.29 0.49
C PRO A 222 -10.57 -8.88 0.09
N VAL A 223 -11.54 -7.95 0.03
CA VAL A 223 -11.32 -6.56 -0.36
C VAL A 223 -11.36 -5.65 0.86
N ILE A 224 -10.27 -4.91 1.08
CA ILE A 224 -10.21 -3.84 2.07
C ILE A 224 -10.49 -2.51 1.35
N SER A 225 -11.49 -1.76 1.79
CA SER A 225 -11.75 -0.41 1.25
C SER A 225 -11.34 0.68 2.23
N THR A 226 -10.55 1.66 1.75
CA THR A 226 -10.00 2.75 2.57
C THR A 226 -10.17 4.10 1.89
N GLY A 227 -10.63 5.10 2.65
CA GLY A 227 -10.69 6.49 2.23
C GLY A 227 -11.78 7.30 2.91
N LYS A 228 -11.41 8.25 3.78
CA LYS A 228 -12.31 9.14 4.52
C LYS A 228 -13.34 8.44 5.42
N VAL A 229 -13.04 7.25 5.89
CA VAL A 229 -13.87 6.53 6.87
C VAL A 229 -13.65 7.13 8.26
N TRP A 230 -14.73 7.53 8.92
CA TRP A 230 -14.74 8.11 10.27
C TRP A 230 -15.71 7.42 11.19
N SER A 231 -17.00 7.34 10.83
CA SER A 231 -18.11 6.91 11.66
C SER A 231 -18.48 5.44 11.43
N HIS A 232 -19.36 4.92 12.30
CA HIS A 232 -20.06 3.66 12.06
C HIS A 232 -20.79 3.67 10.71
N LYS A 233 -21.50 4.76 10.40
CA LYS A 233 -22.23 4.91 9.14
C LYS A 233 -21.33 4.79 7.92
N ASP A 234 -20.14 5.41 7.96
CA ASP A 234 -19.17 5.31 6.87
C ASP A 234 -18.70 3.87 6.67
N ALA A 235 -18.35 3.19 7.77
CA ALA A 235 -17.90 1.80 7.73
C ALA A 235 -18.98 0.87 7.18
N GLN A 236 -20.21 1.00 7.70
CA GLN A 236 -21.35 0.17 7.26
C GLN A 236 -21.69 0.42 5.78
N HIS A 237 -21.56 1.67 5.30
CA HIS A 237 -21.79 1.99 3.90
C HIS A 237 -20.83 1.23 2.97
N LEU A 238 -19.53 1.21 3.29
CA LEU A 238 -18.56 0.47 2.48
C LEU A 238 -18.73 -1.06 2.54
N LEU A 239 -19.12 -1.60 3.70
CA LEU A 239 -19.50 -3.02 3.82
C LEU A 239 -20.70 -3.34 2.93
N ASN A 240 -21.72 -2.47 2.91
CA ASN A 240 -22.90 -2.64 2.06
C ASN A 240 -22.56 -2.53 0.55
N GLN A 241 -21.47 -1.86 0.19
CA GLN A 241 -20.95 -1.79 -1.18
C GLN A 241 -20.16 -3.05 -1.58
N GLY A 242 -19.93 -3.98 -0.65
CA GLY A 242 -19.25 -5.24 -0.91
C GLY A 242 -17.78 -5.29 -0.47
N ALA A 243 -17.29 -4.31 0.29
CA ALA A 243 -15.99 -4.45 0.96
C ALA A 243 -16.10 -5.50 2.07
N ASP A 244 -15.10 -6.37 2.21
CA ASP A 244 -15.02 -7.37 3.30
C ASP A 244 -14.43 -6.76 4.57
N LEU A 245 -13.52 -5.81 4.42
CA LEU A 245 -12.82 -5.14 5.52
C LEU A 245 -12.73 -3.62 5.28
N ILE A 246 -12.65 -2.89 6.37
CA ILE A 246 -12.57 -1.42 6.33
C ILE A 246 -11.19 -0.95 6.78
N GLY A 247 -10.52 -0.20 5.91
CA GLY A 247 -9.25 0.45 6.22
C GLY A 247 -9.45 1.83 6.83
N VAL A 248 -8.82 2.08 7.98
CA VAL A 248 -8.90 3.33 8.72
C VAL A 248 -7.51 3.89 8.98
N GLY A 249 -7.30 5.15 8.64
CA GLY A 249 -6.04 5.85 8.91
C GLY A 249 -6.26 7.01 9.88
N ARG A 250 -6.58 8.20 9.35
CA ARG A 250 -6.66 9.45 10.11
C ARG A 250 -7.62 9.41 11.30
N ALA A 251 -8.72 8.67 11.19
CA ALA A 251 -9.65 8.52 12.33
C ALA A 251 -8.98 7.78 13.49
N ALA A 252 -8.21 6.73 13.23
CA ALA A 252 -7.53 5.96 14.26
C ALA A 252 -6.37 6.75 14.93
N ILE A 253 -5.79 7.75 14.26
CA ILE A 253 -4.79 8.63 14.87
C ILE A 253 -5.40 9.43 16.04
N GLY A 254 -6.54 10.07 15.82
CA GLY A 254 -7.23 10.83 16.87
C GLY A 254 -8.08 9.98 17.82
N HIS A 255 -8.39 8.77 17.44
CA HIS A 255 -9.25 7.84 18.18
C HIS A 255 -8.65 6.43 18.13
N PRO A 256 -7.62 6.12 18.94
CA PRO A 256 -6.92 4.83 18.90
C PRO A 256 -7.80 3.63 19.24
N ASP A 257 -8.94 3.85 19.91
CA ASP A 257 -9.96 2.85 20.21
C ASP A 257 -11.06 2.75 19.12
N TRP A 258 -10.87 3.35 17.95
CA TRP A 258 -11.84 3.41 16.85
C TRP A 258 -12.45 2.04 16.53
N ALA A 259 -11.65 1.00 16.45
CA ALA A 259 -12.11 -0.36 16.12
C ALA A 259 -13.08 -0.94 17.17
N ARG A 260 -13.01 -0.48 18.42
CA ARG A 260 -13.95 -0.83 19.49
C ARG A 260 -15.22 0.01 19.38
N GLN A 261 -15.06 1.31 19.20
CA GLN A 261 -16.14 2.28 19.20
C GLN A 261 -17.04 2.19 17.96
N VAL A 262 -16.51 1.81 16.81
CA VAL A 262 -17.26 1.71 15.54
C VAL A 262 -18.41 0.70 15.60
N LYS A 263 -18.44 -0.21 16.57
CA LYS A 263 -19.56 -1.13 16.83
C LYS A 263 -20.82 -0.40 17.31
N ASN A 264 -20.68 0.79 17.90
CA ASN A 264 -21.80 1.62 18.30
C ASN A 264 -22.37 2.35 17.08
N ILE A 265 -23.65 2.14 16.78
CA ILE A 265 -24.35 2.73 15.63
C ILE A 265 -24.31 4.28 15.62
N ASN A 266 -24.22 4.90 16.78
CA ASN A 266 -24.16 6.34 16.94
C ASN A 266 -22.73 6.90 16.97
N PHE A 267 -21.70 6.06 16.75
CA PHE A 267 -20.31 6.51 16.78
C PHE A 267 -20.00 7.38 15.57
N ASP A 268 -19.80 8.67 15.85
CA ASP A 268 -19.35 9.69 14.89
C ASP A 268 -18.26 10.54 15.56
N PRO A 269 -16.98 10.13 15.44
CA PRO A 269 -15.87 10.76 16.15
C PRO A 269 -15.55 12.16 15.62
N ALA A 270 -14.98 13.00 16.47
CA ALA A 270 -14.46 14.30 16.08
C ALA A 270 -13.46 14.20 14.93
N LYS A 271 -13.52 15.15 14.01
CA LYS A 271 -12.61 15.28 12.85
C LYS A 271 -11.57 16.35 13.14
N PRO A 272 -10.38 16.30 12.46
CA PRO A 272 -9.38 17.33 12.64
C PRO A 272 -9.90 18.75 12.27
N PRO A 273 -9.34 19.82 12.85
CA PRO A 273 -8.11 19.78 13.67
C PRO A 273 -8.36 19.24 15.08
N PHE A 274 -7.48 18.36 15.55
CA PHE A 274 -7.51 17.85 16.92
C PHE A 274 -6.83 18.83 17.88
N SER A 275 -7.35 18.92 19.11
CA SER A 275 -6.68 19.68 20.16
C SER A 275 -5.42 18.96 20.66
N VAL A 276 -4.46 19.72 21.21
CA VAL A 276 -3.24 19.15 21.82
C VAL A 276 -3.59 18.14 22.92
N ASN A 277 -4.62 18.41 23.71
CA ASN A 277 -5.07 17.49 24.76
C ASN A 277 -5.59 16.18 24.18
N GLN A 278 -6.40 16.23 23.14
CA GLN A 278 -6.90 15.03 22.45
C GLN A 278 -5.76 14.19 21.86
N LEU A 279 -4.73 14.83 21.28
CA LEU A 279 -3.56 14.10 20.74
C LEU A 279 -2.75 13.44 21.88
N LYS A 280 -2.61 14.10 23.04
CA LYS A 280 -1.98 13.52 24.22
C LYS A 280 -2.77 12.33 24.79
N GLU A 281 -4.11 12.44 24.87
CA GLU A 281 -4.99 11.36 25.28
C GLU A 281 -4.91 10.16 24.29
N ALA A 282 -4.74 10.44 23.02
CA ALA A 282 -4.46 9.44 21.99
C ALA A 282 -3.02 8.88 22.03
N MET A 283 -2.20 9.30 23.02
CA MET A 283 -0.82 8.86 23.24
C MET A 283 0.12 9.09 22.05
N LEU A 284 -0.12 10.15 21.29
CA LEU A 284 0.76 10.57 20.21
C LEU A 284 1.96 11.35 20.77
N SER A 285 3.11 11.15 20.13
CA SER A 285 4.33 11.89 20.48
C SER A 285 4.22 13.37 20.07
N ASP A 286 5.05 14.23 20.68
CA ASP A 286 5.10 15.66 20.39
C ASP A 286 5.56 15.99 18.94
N VAL A 287 5.88 14.97 18.13
CA VAL A 287 6.27 15.12 16.72
C VAL A 287 5.03 15.14 15.80
N PHE A 288 3.86 14.80 16.33
CA PHE A 288 2.58 14.88 15.61
C PHE A 288 1.93 16.28 15.84
#